data_a04badc73e1c132135edd7acc012c60b
#
_entry.id   a04badc73e1c132135edd7acc012c60b
#
_cell.length_a   1.000
_cell.length_b   1.000
_cell.length_c   1.000
_cell.angle_alpha   90.00
_cell.angle_beta   90.00
_cell.angle_gamma   90.00
#
_symmetry.space_group_name_H-M   'P 1'
#
loop_
_entity.id
_entity.type
_entity.pdbx_description
1 polymer ?
#
loop_
_entity_poly.entity_id
_entity_poly.type
_entity_poly.pdbx_seq_one_letter_code
_entity_poly.pdbx_strand_id
1 'polypeptide(L)' 'MKINDLQKRLRKERPMITVSFRMPEDVLEDLKRIAPLLGFSGYQPLMRAYIGQGLRSDLARLESSV' A
#
# COMPACT_ATOMS: atom_id res chain seq x y z
N MET A 1 18.35 -1.05 -9.70
CA MET A 1 17.53 0.15 -9.45
C MET A 1 18.38 1.39 -9.66
N LYS A 2 17.87 2.34 -10.39
CA LYS A 2 18.58 3.60 -10.64
C LYS A 2 18.48 4.50 -9.40
N ILE A 3 19.52 5.28 -9.14
CA ILE A 3 19.56 6.19 -7.98
C ILE A 3 18.38 7.17 -8.00
N ASN A 4 17.98 7.64 -9.20
CA ASN A 4 16.86 8.56 -9.33
C ASN A 4 15.55 7.95 -8.85
N ASP A 5 15.33 6.67 -9.14
CA ASP A 5 14.11 5.97 -8.70
C ASP A 5 14.09 5.83 -7.18
N LEU A 6 15.24 5.54 -6.58
CA LEU A 6 15.36 5.45 -5.14
C LEU A 6 15.06 6.79 -4.46
N GLN A 7 15.62 7.88 -5.01
CA GLN A 7 15.38 9.21 -4.49
C GLN A 7 13.90 9.59 -4.56
N LYS A 8 13.22 9.26 -5.65
CA LYS A 8 11.79 9.51 -5.78
C LYS A 8 10.98 8.77 -4.74
N ARG A 9 11.37 7.54 -4.42
CA ARG A 9 10.66 6.73 -3.41
C ARG A 9 10.88 7.24 -2.00
N LEU A 10 12.00 7.90 -1.74
CA LEU A 10 12.32 8.43 -0.41
C LEU A 10 11.73 9.82 -0.17
N ARG A 11 11.24 10.48 -1.19
CA ARG A 11 10.64 11.81 -1.04
C ARG A 11 9.31 11.72 -0.32
N LYS A 12 9.10 12.61 0.65
CA LYS A 12 7.81 12.74 1.34
C LYS A 12 6.72 13.23 0.39
N GLU A 13 7.09 13.99 -0.62
CA GLU A 13 6.17 14.64 -1.56
C GLU A 13 6.07 13.87 -2.86
N ARG A 14 5.79 12.57 -2.78
CA ARG A 14 5.53 11.80 -3.98
C ARG A 14 4.18 12.20 -4.57
N PRO A 15 4.09 12.34 -5.91
CA PRO A 15 2.81 12.65 -6.52
C PRO A 15 1.75 11.59 -6.17
N MET A 16 0.57 12.07 -5.83
CA MET A 16 -0.54 11.19 -5.46
C MET A 16 -1.61 11.27 -6.54
N ILE A 17 -2.18 10.14 -6.88
CA ILE A 17 -3.31 10.08 -7.82
C ILE A 17 -4.48 9.40 -7.13
N THR A 18 -5.67 9.73 -7.59
CA THR A 18 -6.88 9.08 -7.09
C THR A 18 -7.11 7.79 -7.84
N VAL A 19 -7.34 6.72 -7.09
CA VAL A 19 -7.66 5.41 -7.65
C VAL A 19 -8.98 4.95 -7.07
N SER A 20 -9.89 4.49 -7.93
CA SER A 20 -11.19 3.97 -7.51
C SER A 20 -11.32 2.52 -7.92
N PHE A 21 -11.82 1.69 -7.01
CA PHE A 21 -12.12 0.30 -7.31
C PHE A 21 -13.24 -0.17 -6.38
N ARG A 22 -13.84 -1.29 -6.76
CA ARG A 22 -14.94 -1.86 -5.98
C ARG A 22 -14.41 -3.00 -5.11
N MET A 23 -14.97 -3.13 -3.90
CA MET A 23 -14.64 -4.23 -3.01
C MET A 23 -15.90 -4.69 -2.28
N PRO A 24 -15.92 -5.93 -1.77
CA PRO A 24 -17.06 -6.39 -0.96
C PRO A 24 -17.21 -5.53 0.30
N GLU A 25 -18.45 -5.29 0.69
CA GLU A 25 -18.74 -4.49 1.89
C GLU A 25 -18.14 -5.07 3.14
N ASP A 26 -18.17 -6.38 3.29
CA ASP A 26 -17.63 -7.04 4.48
C ASP A 26 -16.12 -6.82 4.62
N VAL A 27 -15.40 -6.79 3.49
CA VAL A 27 -13.96 -6.50 3.50
C VAL A 27 -13.72 -5.07 3.98
N LEU A 28 -14.51 -4.12 3.50
CA LEU A 28 -14.38 -2.72 3.93
C LEU A 28 -14.68 -2.58 5.43
N GLU A 29 -15.72 -3.26 5.90
CA GLU A 29 -16.07 -3.22 7.32
C GLU A 29 -14.94 -3.79 8.20
N ASP A 30 -14.31 -4.88 7.74
CA ASP A 30 -13.17 -5.45 8.44
C ASP A 30 -12.01 -4.46 8.50
N LEU A 31 -11.71 -3.79 7.39
CA LEU A 31 -10.65 -2.79 7.35
C LEU A 31 -10.91 -1.65 8.33
N LYS A 32 -12.16 -1.17 8.39
CA LYS A 32 -12.54 -0.11 9.33
C LYS A 32 -12.37 -0.55 10.77
N ARG A 33 -12.69 -1.81 11.05
CA ARG A 33 -12.63 -2.35 12.40
C ARG A 33 -11.19 -2.54 12.87
N ILE A 34 -10.32 -3.06 12.02
CA ILE A 34 -8.96 -3.39 12.44
C ILE A 34 -7.99 -2.21 12.34
N ALA A 35 -8.31 -1.19 11.55
CA ALA A 35 -7.40 -0.05 11.35
C ALA A 35 -6.95 0.57 12.69
N PRO A 36 -7.86 0.96 13.60
CA PRO A 36 -7.41 1.54 14.87
C PRO A 36 -6.65 0.55 15.75
N LEU A 37 -6.95 -0.74 15.65
CA LEU A 37 -6.24 -1.77 16.41
C LEU A 37 -4.78 -1.89 15.97
N LEU A 38 -4.49 -1.55 14.72
CA LEU A 38 -3.14 -1.59 14.16
C LEU A 38 -2.46 -0.22 14.19
N GLY A 39 -3.09 0.78 14.81
CA GLY A 39 -2.51 2.10 14.96
C GLY A 39 -2.70 3.03 13.78
N PHE A 40 -3.64 2.72 12.89
CA PHE A 40 -3.96 3.58 11.75
C PHE A 40 -5.10 4.53 12.09
N SER A 41 -5.05 5.73 11.50
CA SER A 41 -6.09 6.75 11.72
C SER A 41 -7.40 6.42 11.02
N GLY A 42 -7.37 5.49 10.05
CA GLY A 42 -8.56 5.07 9.32
C GLY A 42 -8.23 3.95 8.37
N TYR A 43 -9.23 3.48 7.61
CA TYR A 43 -9.04 2.35 6.71
C TYR A 43 -8.19 2.71 5.48
N GLN A 44 -8.21 3.96 5.04
CA GLN A 44 -7.47 4.36 3.83
C GLN A 44 -5.96 4.23 4.00
N PRO A 45 -5.34 4.73 5.09
CA PRO A 45 -3.92 4.47 5.31
C PRO A 45 -3.59 2.99 5.46
N LEU A 46 -4.49 2.21 6.08
CA LEU A 46 -4.30 0.77 6.22
C LEU A 46 -4.29 0.09 4.85
N MET A 47 -5.22 0.46 3.98
CA MET A 47 -5.27 -0.07 2.61
C MET A 47 -3.98 0.23 1.86
N ARG A 48 -3.49 1.46 1.96
CA ARG A 48 -2.23 1.83 1.31
C ARG A 48 -1.06 1.00 1.84
N ALA A 49 -1.05 0.73 3.14
CA ALA A 49 -0.01 -0.10 3.74
C ALA A 49 -0.06 -1.54 3.21
N TYR A 50 -1.25 -2.11 3.12
CA TYR A 50 -1.42 -3.47 2.57
C TYR A 50 -0.99 -3.54 1.11
N ILE A 51 -1.39 -2.56 0.31
CA ILE A 51 -1.00 -2.51 -1.11
C ILE A 51 0.52 -2.41 -1.23
N GLY A 52 1.14 -1.55 -0.44
CA GLY A 52 2.59 -1.40 -0.46
C GLY A 52 3.32 -2.66 -0.04
N GLN A 53 2.86 -3.32 1.02
CA GLN A 53 3.45 -4.58 1.48
C GLN A 53 3.29 -5.68 0.44
N GLY A 54 2.10 -5.84 -0.11
CA GLY A 54 1.84 -6.85 -1.12
C GLY A 54 2.66 -6.64 -2.38
N LEU A 55 2.76 -5.40 -2.80
CA LEU A 55 3.53 -5.06 -3.99
C LEU A 55 5.03 -5.36 -3.78
N ARG A 56 5.57 -4.95 -2.63
CA ARG A 56 6.99 -5.22 -2.32
C ARG A 56 7.26 -6.72 -2.25
N SER A 57 6.36 -7.46 -1.63
CA SER A 57 6.48 -8.91 -1.49
C SER A 57 6.47 -9.60 -2.86
N ASP A 58 5.55 -9.21 -3.72
CA ASP A 58 5.45 -9.80 -5.05
C ASP A 58 6.63 -9.42 -5.94
N LEU A 59 7.07 -8.17 -5.88
CA LEU A 59 8.23 -7.74 -6.65
C LEU A 59 9.48 -8.50 -6.24
N ALA A 60 9.70 -8.70 -4.94
CA ALA A 60 10.85 -9.47 -4.45
C ALA A 60 10.79 -10.91 -4.91
N ARG A 61 9.59 -11.52 -4.86
CA ARG A 61 9.40 -12.91 -5.31
C ARG A 61 9.67 -13.06 -6.80
N LEU A 62 9.17 -12.12 -7.61
CA LEU A 62 9.35 -12.18 -9.06
C LEU A 62 10.80 -11.96 -9.46
N GLU A 63 11.50 -11.08 -8.75
CA GLU A 63 12.92 -10.84 -9.00
C GLU A 63 13.75 -12.08 -8.66
N SER A 64 13.42 -12.78 -7.59
CA SER A 64 14.18 -13.97 -7.19
C SER A 64 13.86 -15.19 -8.03
N SER A 65 12.75 -15.20 -8.78
CA SER A 65 12.39 -16.33 -9.64
C SER A 65 12.97 -16.23 -11.06
N VAL A 66 13.69 -15.18 -11.35
CA VAL A 66 14.29 -14.98 -12.68
C VAL A 66 15.69 -15.57 -12.82
#